data_527a43821e57715f7ef2b6aeee718c98
#
_entry.id   527a43821e57715f7ef2b6aeee718c98
#
_cell.length_a   1.000
_cell.length_b   1.000
_cell.length_c   1.000
_cell.angle_alpha   90.00
_cell.angle_beta   90.00
_cell.angle_gamma   90.00
#
_symmetry.space_group_name_H-M   'P 1'
#
loop_
_entity.id
_entity.type
_entity.pdbx_description
1 polymer ?
#
loop_
_entity_poly.entity_id
_entity_poly.type
_entity_poly.pdbx_seq_one_letter_code
_entity_poly.pdbx_strand_id
1 'polypeptide(L)'
;MGSFDPFTIGHDSIVRRALPLFDKLVIGVVGDNVHKPDMRPAEERMQAIKALYEGDCRIKVKTYHGLAMDFAKAENARFIVKGVRSVSDFEYEQWQADFNRKLGGIETILLYTEPELASVSSSALRELSHFGVDVSEYLPKKERP
;
A
#
# COMPACT_ATOMS: atom_id res chain seq x y z
N MET A 1 -1.31 -2.26 -3.16
CA MET A 1 -2.40 -1.32 -3.52
C MET A 1 -3.02 -0.74 -2.27
N GLY A 2 -3.32 0.54 -2.26
CA GLY A 2 -3.93 1.21 -1.12
C GLY A 2 -4.14 2.69 -1.32
N SER A 3 -4.73 3.33 -0.31
CA SER A 3 -4.91 4.80 -0.29
C SER A 3 -3.59 5.53 -0.02
N PHE A 4 -2.78 5.00 0.90
CA PHE A 4 -1.46 5.53 1.26
C PHE A 4 -1.51 7.03 1.62
N ASP A 5 -2.33 7.39 2.57
CA ASP A 5 -2.52 8.77 3.02
C ASP A 5 -2.32 8.94 4.53
N PRO A 6 -1.04 8.95 4.99
CA PRO A 6 0.20 8.82 4.26
C PRO A 6 0.68 7.37 4.04
N PHE A 7 1.69 7.20 3.20
CA PHE A 7 2.50 5.99 3.12
C PHE A 7 3.42 5.93 4.34
N THR A 8 3.38 4.80 5.07
CA THR A 8 4.05 4.67 6.36
C THR A 8 5.25 3.73 6.32
N ILE A 9 6.05 3.71 7.39
CA ILE A 9 7.12 2.70 7.56
C ILE A 9 6.58 1.26 7.55
N GLY A 10 5.33 1.05 7.96
CA GLY A 10 4.65 -0.25 7.85
C GLY A 10 4.45 -0.68 6.40
N HIS A 11 4.01 0.24 5.55
CA HIS A 11 3.89 -0.02 4.11
C HIS A 11 5.26 -0.27 3.47
N ASP A 12 6.26 0.53 3.81
CA ASP A 12 7.62 0.35 3.30
C ASP A 12 8.21 -1.00 3.67
N SER A 13 8.00 -1.46 4.91
CA SER A 13 8.40 -2.81 5.35
C SER A 13 7.81 -3.90 4.44
N ILE A 14 6.52 -3.83 4.12
CA ILE A 14 5.88 -4.79 3.21
C ILE A 14 6.50 -4.72 1.81
N VAL A 15 6.73 -3.53 1.27
CA VAL A 15 7.39 -3.36 -0.04
C VAL A 15 8.76 -4.01 -0.07
N ARG A 16 9.61 -3.71 0.91
CA ARG A 16 10.98 -4.26 1.00
C ARG A 16 11.01 -5.77 1.15
N ARG A 17 10.07 -6.33 1.91
CA ARG A 17 9.97 -7.77 2.14
C ARG A 17 9.32 -8.52 0.98
N ALA A 18 8.50 -7.84 0.17
CA ALA A 18 7.92 -8.40 -1.04
C ALA A 18 8.91 -8.44 -2.20
N LEU A 19 9.80 -7.47 -2.32
CA LEU A 19 10.75 -7.37 -3.44
C LEU A 19 11.54 -8.64 -3.72
N PRO A 20 12.09 -9.37 -2.73
CA PRO A 20 12.83 -10.62 -2.98
C PRO A 20 11.98 -11.74 -3.57
N LEU A 21 10.66 -11.63 -3.48
CA LEU A 21 9.73 -12.67 -3.95
C LEU A 21 9.34 -12.50 -5.42
N PHE A 22 9.58 -11.32 -5.99
CA PHE A 22 9.12 -10.96 -7.34
C PHE A 22 10.20 -10.23 -8.12
N ASP A 23 10.12 -10.28 -9.45
CA ASP A 23 11.02 -9.55 -10.34
C ASP A 23 10.70 -8.04 -10.37
N LYS A 24 9.42 -7.72 -10.29
CA LYS A 24 8.90 -6.35 -10.30
C LYS A 24 7.74 -6.19 -9.34
N LEU A 25 7.63 -5.00 -8.77
CA LEU A 25 6.55 -4.62 -7.87
C LEU A 25 5.90 -3.32 -8.38
N VAL A 26 4.57 -3.32 -8.44
CA VAL A 26 3.80 -2.11 -8.76
C VAL A 26 3.04 -1.66 -7.52
N ILE A 27 3.29 -0.45 -7.08
CA ILE A 27 2.55 0.17 -5.98
C ILE A 27 1.39 0.96 -6.62
N GLY A 28 0.17 0.48 -6.40
CA GLY A 28 -1.04 1.11 -6.89
C GLY A 28 -1.65 2.04 -5.85
N VAL A 29 -1.76 3.30 -6.18
CA VAL A 29 -2.39 4.33 -5.34
C VAL A 29 -3.82 4.57 -5.83
N VAL A 30 -4.81 4.20 -5.02
CA VAL A 30 -6.21 4.35 -5.42
C VAL A 30 -6.60 5.83 -5.49
N GLY A 31 -7.19 6.22 -6.62
CA GLY A 31 -7.61 7.59 -6.87
C GLY A 31 -8.95 7.93 -6.24
N ASP A 32 -9.86 6.97 -6.25
CA ASP A 32 -11.21 7.10 -5.74
C ASP A 32 -11.44 6.12 -4.57
N ASN A 33 -11.79 6.65 -3.42
CA ASN A 33 -12.18 5.84 -2.29
C ASN A 33 -13.46 6.42 -1.68
N VAL A 34 -14.58 5.75 -1.94
CA VAL A 34 -15.91 6.16 -1.47
C VAL A 34 -16.02 6.24 0.06
N HIS A 35 -15.12 5.56 0.77
CA HIS A 35 -15.09 5.54 2.23
C HIS A 35 -14.15 6.60 2.84
N LYS A 36 -13.41 7.34 2.02
CA LYS A 36 -12.40 8.32 2.47
C LYS A 36 -12.41 9.57 1.56
N PRO A 37 -13.46 10.40 1.64
CA PRO A 37 -13.63 11.53 0.71
C PRO A 37 -12.58 12.64 0.90
N ASP A 38 -11.98 12.76 2.08
CA ASP A 38 -11.05 13.86 2.43
C ASP A 38 -9.57 13.50 2.23
N MET A 39 -9.28 12.51 1.41
CA MET A 39 -7.89 12.17 1.08
C MET A 39 -7.21 13.27 0.28
N ARG A 40 -5.91 13.43 0.48
CA ARG A 40 -5.08 14.23 -0.43
C ARG A 40 -5.19 13.69 -1.85
N PRO A 41 -4.99 14.53 -2.88
CA PRO A 41 -5.05 14.09 -4.27
C PRO A 41 -4.17 12.86 -4.53
N ALA A 42 -4.68 11.93 -5.34
CA ALA A 42 -3.96 10.69 -5.67
C ALA A 42 -2.59 10.95 -6.27
N GLU A 43 -2.46 11.97 -7.09
CA GLU A 43 -1.20 12.35 -7.72
C GLU A 43 -0.15 12.77 -6.68
N GLU A 44 -0.52 13.56 -5.67
CA GLU A 44 0.39 13.94 -4.58
C GLU A 44 0.86 12.73 -3.78
N ARG A 45 -0.07 11.83 -3.44
CA ARG A 45 0.24 10.59 -2.71
C ARG A 45 1.17 9.69 -3.52
N MET A 46 0.92 9.56 -4.80
CA MET A 46 1.74 8.78 -5.73
C MET A 46 3.15 9.36 -5.86
N GLN A 47 3.28 10.67 -6.05
CA GLN A 47 4.57 11.32 -6.19
C GLN A 47 5.42 11.20 -4.92
N ALA A 48 4.81 11.30 -3.75
CA ALA A 48 5.51 11.11 -2.47
C ALA A 48 6.12 9.70 -2.36
N ILE A 49 5.38 8.66 -2.77
CA ILE A 49 5.87 7.28 -2.78
C ILE A 49 6.94 7.08 -3.85
N LYS A 50 6.72 7.62 -5.04
CA LYS A 50 7.66 7.52 -6.16
C LYS A 50 9.03 8.09 -5.81
N ALA A 51 9.07 9.20 -5.08
CA ALA A 51 10.31 9.82 -4.62
C ALA A 51 11.12 8.92 -3.67
N LEU A 52 10.46 8.05 -2.89
CA LEU A 52 11.14 7.13 -1.98
C LEU A 52 11.94 6.05 -2.73
N TYR A 53 11.40 5.59 -3.86
CA TYR A 53 11.95 4.46 -4.63
C TYR A 53 12.61 4.88 -5.94
N GLU A 54 12.87 6.17 -6.08
CA GLU A 54 13.59 6.69 -7.25
C GLU A 54 14.97 6.03 -7.38
N GLY A 55 15.22 5.46 -8.58
CA GLY A 55 16.46 4.72 -8.86
C GLY A 55 16.34 3.20 -8.71
N ASP A 56 15.27 2.67 -8.11
CA ASP A 56 15.00 1.23 -8.12
C ASP A 56 14.08 0.86 -9.28
N CYS A 57 14.68 0.32 -10.36
CA CYS A 57 13.96 -0.05 -11.58
C CYS A 57 12.96 -1.20 -11.41
N ARG A 58 12.98 -1.90 -10.26
CA ARG A 58 12.06 -2.99 -9.95
C ARG A 58 10.72 -2.48 -9.46
N ILE A 59 10.65 -1.21 -9.01
CA ILE A 59 9.46 -0.61 -8.41
C ILE A 59 8.86 0.42 -9.36
N LYS A 60 7.57 0.27 -9.65
CA LYS A 60 6.74 1.28 -10.29
C LYS A 60 5.69 1.77 -9.33
N VAL A 61 5.37 3.05 -9.38
CA VAL A 61 4.29 3.65 -8.60
C VAL A 61 3.30 4.30 -9.56
N LYS A 62 2.04 3.93 -9.46
CA LYS A 62 0.97 4.42 -10.35
C LYS A 62 -0.30 4.71 -9.57
N THR A 63 -1.08 5.64 -10.05
CA THR A 63 -2.46 5.83 -9.62
C THR A 63 -3.39 4.89 -10.41
N TYR A 64 -4.50 4.51 -9.81
CA TYR A 64 -5.55 3.77 -10.50
C TYR A 64 -6.93 4.14 -9.96
N HIS A 65 -7.95 3.89 -10.75
CA HIS A 65 -9.36 4.05 -10.40
C HIS A 65 -10.07 2.71 -10.61
N GLY A 66 -11.13 2.47 -9.85
CA GLY A 66 -11.91 1.25 -9.98
C GLY A 66 -11.34 0.08 -9.19
N LEU A 67 -11.52 -1.13 -9.72
CA LEU A 67 -11.20 -2.36 -9.02
C LEU A 67 -9.71 -2.69 -9.04
N ALA A 68 -9.22 -3.17 -7.91
CA ALA A 68 -7.83 -3.60 -7.75
C ALA A 68 -7.44 -4.71 -8.75
N MET A 69 -8.36 -5.65 -9.02
CA MET A 69 -8.11 -6.73 -9.97
C MET A 69 -7.96 -6.24 -11.40
N ASP A 70 -8.68 -5.21 -11.81
CA ASP A 70 -8.57 -4.62 -13.15
C ASP A 70 -7.24 -3.91 -13.31
N PHE A 71 -6.81 -3.19 -12.29
CA PHE A 71 -5.48 -2.59 -12.25
C PHE A 71 -4.38 -3.65 -12.32
N ALA A 72 -4.48 -4.72 -11.54
CA ALA A 72 -3.50 -5.80 -11.56
C ALA A 72 -3.41 -6.44 -12.96
N LYS A 73 -4.53 -6.68 -13.62
CA LYS A 73 -4.56 -7.18 -15.01
C LYS A 73 -3.90 -6.22 -15.99
N ALA A 74 -4.19 -4.93 -15.88
CA ALA A 74 -3.60 -3.91 -16.75
C ALA A 74 -2.07 -3.83 -16.61
N GLU A 75 -1.54 -4.15 -15.42
CA GLU A 75 -0.10 -4.20 -15.14
C GLU A 75 0.51 -5.59 -15.40
N ASN A 76 -0.25 -6.54 -15.94
CA ASN A 76 0.17 -7.93 -16.13
C ASN A 76 0.64 -8.61 -14.84
N ALA A 77 0.10 -8.19 -13.71
CA ALA A 77 0.37 -8.80 -12.42
C ALA A 77 -0.55 -10.01 -12.19
N ARG A 78 0.00 -11.08 -11.64
CA ARG A 78 -0.76 -12.27 -11.25
C ARG A 78 -1.04 -12.31 -9.76
N PHE A 79 -0.38 -11.47 -8.99
CA PHE A 79 -0.44 -11.44 -7.53
C PHE A 79 -0.70 -10.04 -7.01
N ILE A 80 -1.47 -9.97 -5.94
CA ILE A 80 -1.61 -8.77 -5.09
C ILE A 80 -0.97 -9.10 -3.76
N VAL A 81 -0.07 -8.24 -3.28
CA VAL A 81 0.55 -8.39 -1.97
C VAL A 81 -0.12 -7.43 -0.98
N LYS A 82 -0.50 -7.95 0.17
CA LYS A 82 -1.12 -7.20 1.27
C LYS A 82 -0.41 -7.50 2.59
N GLY A 83 -0.26 -6.47 3.42
CA GLY A 83 0.15 -6.63 4.81
C GLY A 83 -1.04 -6.85 5.72
N VAL A 84 -0.91 -7.69 6.73
CA VAL A 84 -1.93 -7.91 7.77
C VAL A 84 -1.36 -7.66 9.15
N ARG A 85 -2.07 -6.86 9.95
CA ARG A 85 -1.70 -6.45 11.31
C ARG A 85 -2.55 -7.13 12.38
N SER A 86 -3.77 -7.54 12.03
CA SER A 86 -4.78 -8.02 12.97
C SER A 86 -5.71 -9.04 12.32
N VAL A 87 -6.49 -9.71 13.14
CA VAL A 87 -7.54 -10.63 12.68
C VAL A 87 -8.58 -9.89 11.83
N SER A 88 -8.96 -8.68 12.22
CA SER A 88 -9.92 -7.88 11.44
C SER A 88 -9.37 -7.47 10.07
N ASP A 89 -8.08 -7.14 9.97
CA ASP A 89 -7.43 -6.93 8.67
C ASP A 89 -7.50 -8.20 7.81
N PHE A 90 -7.20 -9.35 8.40
CA PHE A 90 -7.27 -10.64 7.71
C PHE A 90 -8.67 -10.93 7.17
N GLU A 91 -9.69 -10.78 7.99
CA GLU A 91 -11.09 -11.00 7.58
C GLU A 91 -11.52 -10.05 6.47
N TYR A 92 -11.14 -8.78 6.56
CA TYR A 92 -11.41 -7.79 5.53
C TYR A 92 -10.74 -8.15 4.18
N GLU A 93 -9.47 -8.56 4.20
CA GLU A 93 -8.74 -8.95 3.01
C GLU A 93 -9.22 -10.28 2.41
N GLN A 94 -9.75 -11.18 3.23
CA GLN A 94 -10.17 -12.51 2.82
C GLN A 94 -11.26 -12.48 1.75
N TRP A 95 -12.32 -11.71 1.94
CA TRP A 95 -13.39 -11.64 0.96
C TRP A 95 -12.94 -10.94 -0.33
N GLN A 96 -12.10 -9.91 -0.22
CA GLN A 96 -11.52 -9.25 -1.39
C GLN A 96 -10.63 -10.20 -2.18
N ALA A 97 -9.78 -10.96 -1.51
CA ALA A 97 -8.92 -11.97 -2.12
C ALA A 97 -9.74 -13.03 -2.87
N ASP A 98 -10.84 -13.48 -2.29
CA ASP A 98 -11.73 -14.47 -2.90
C ASP A 98 -12.36 -13.94 -4.20
N PHE A 99 -12.87 -12.72 -4.20
CA PHE A 99 -13.41 -12.10 -5.41
C PHE A 99 -12.34 -11.79 -6.45
N ASN A 100 -11.18 -11.29 -6.05
CA ASN A 100 -10.06 -11.04 -6.96
C ASN A 100 -9.64 -12.32 -7.69
N ARG A 101 -9.65 -13.45 -6.99
CA ARG A 101 -9.36 -14.78 -7.58
C ARG A 101 -10.48 -15.26 -8.49
N LYS A 102 -11.72 -15.26 -8.01
CA LYS A 102 -12.89 -15.78 -8.76
C LYS A 102 -13.17 -14.99 -10.03
N LEU A 103 -13.14 -13.67 -9.95
CA LEU A 103 -13.51 -12.77 -11.04
C LEU A 103 -12.30 -12.35 -11.90
N GLY A 104 -11.15 -12.22 -11.30
CA GLY A 104 -9.96 -11.66 -11.93
C GLY A 104 -8.86 -12.67 -12.23
N GLY A 105 -8.88 -13.85 -11.62
CA GLY A 105 -7.75 -14.78 -11.70
C GLY A 105 -6.49 -14.27 -10.99
N ILE A 106 -6.63 -13.30 -10.08
CA ILE A 106 -5.52 -12.69 -9.35
C ILE A 106 -5.45 -13.30 -7.95
N GLU A 107 -4.31 -13.86 -7.60
CA GLU A 107 -4.06 -14.43 -6.27
C GLU A 107 -3.55 -13.36 -5.31
N THR A 108 -3.91 -13.46 -4.02
CA THR A 108 -3.47 -12.54 -2.98
C THR A 108 -2.47 -13.24 -2.06
N ILE A 109 -1.34 -12.58 -1.81
CA ILE A 109 -0.32 -13.03 -0.88
C ILE A 109 -0.33 -12.10 0.32
N LEU A 110 -0.47 -12.67 1.52
CA LEU A 110 -0.45 -11.93 2.77
C LEU A 110 0.94 -12.02 3.41
N LEU A 111 1.46 -10.87 3.82
CA LEU A 111 2.65 -10.77 4.65
C LEU A 111 2.27 -10.26 6.03
N TYR A 112 2.77 -10.90 7.08
CA TYR A 112 2.56 -10.41 8.43
C TYR A 112 3.33 -9.11 8.66
N THR A 113 2.66 -8.13 9.24
CA THR A 113 3.31 -6.90 9.70
C THR A 113 4.30 -7.23 10.83
N GLU A 114 5.44 -6.57 10.83
CA GLU A 114 6.38 -6.66 11.95
C GLU A 114 5.70 -6.16 13.23
N PRO A 115 5.86 -6.87 14.37
CA PRO A 115 5.13 -6.54 15.61
C PRO A 115 5.32 -5.10 16.07
N GLU A 116 6.52 -4.54 15.88
CA GLU A 116 6.86 -3.15 16.25
C GLU A 116 6.08 -2.12 15.43
N LEU A 117 5.61 -2.50 14.24
CA LEU A 117 4.89 -1.63 13.32
C LEU A 117 3.37 -1.86 13.32
N ALA A 118 2.87 -2.78 14.15
CA ALA A 118 1.46 -3.18 14.15
C ALA A 118 0.48 -2.04 14.45
N SER A 119 0.89 -1.05 15.25
CA SER A 119 0.10 0.14 15.58
C SER A 119 0.25 1.28 14.56
N VAL A 120 1.22 1.19 13.66
CA VAL A 120 1.47 2.23 12.66
C VAL A 120 0.49 2.08 11.50
N SER A 121 -0.52 2.93 11.47
CA SER A 121 -1.50 3.00 10.38
C SER A 121 -1.64 4.42 9.86
N SER A 122 -2.06 4.55 8.60
CA SER A 122 -2.34 5.87 8.03
C SER A 122 -3.40 6.63 8.83
N SER A 123 -4.45 5.94 9.30
CA SER A 123 -5.51 6.54 10.10
C SER A 123 -4.98 7.07 11.43
N ALA A 124 -4.16 6.30 12.13
CA ALA A 124 -3.54 6.73 13.39
C ALA A 124 -2.63 7.94 13.17
N LEU A 125 -1.83 7.94 12.11
CA LEU A 125 -0.92 9.06 11.82
C LEU A 125 -1.69 10.33 11.45
N ARG A 126 -2.78 10.22 10.70
CA ARG A 126 -3.65 11.38 10.39
C ARG A 126 -4.26 11.96 11.66
N GLU A 127 -4.76 11.12 12.56
CA GLU A 127 -5.33 11.57 13.84
C GLU A 127 -4.29 12.27 14.71
N LEU A 128 -3.14 11.64 14.93
CA LEU A 128 -2.04 12.23 15.70
C LEU A 128 -1.58 13.56 15.11
N SER A 129 -1.40 13.62 13.80
CA SER A 129 -1.00 14.85 13.10
C SER A 129 -2.05 15.96 13.22
N HIS A 130 -3.33 15.60 13.16
CA HIS A 130 -4.43 16.56 13.35
C HIS A 130 -4.37 17.24 14.72
N PHE A 131 -3.95 16.51 15.76
CA PHE A 131 -3.78 17.04 17.10
C PHE A 131 -2.37 17.59 17.38
N GLY A 132 -1.57 17.81 16.34
CA GLY A 132 -0.28 18.49 16.44
C GLY A 132 0.90 17.61 16.87
N VAL A 133 0.74 16.29 16.87
CA VAL A 133 1.83 15.35 17.16
C VAL A 133 2.73 15.22 15.94
N ASP A 134 4.05 15.28 16.13
CA ASP A 134 5.02 15.02 15.07
C ASP A 134 5.06 13.51 14.75
N VAL A 135 4.67 13.14 13.53
CA VAL A 135 4.62 11.75 13.05
C VAL A 135 5.77 11.41 12.10
N SER A 136 6.76 12.29 11.96
CA SER A 136 7.83 12.14 10.97
C SER A 136 8.64 10.85 11.13
N GLU A 137 8.79 10.33 12.34
CA GLU A 137 9.51 9.06 12.58
C GLU A 137 8.78 7.83 12.05
N TYR A 138 7.47 7.94 11.80
CA TYR A 138 6.64 6.86 11.24
C TYR A 138 6.50 6.94 9.72
N LEU A 139 7.15 7.92 9.10
CA LEU A 139 7.20 8.07 7.65
C LEU A 139 8.52 7.55 7.11
N PRO A 140 8.51 6.78 6.01
CA PRO A 140 9.74 6.25 5.45
C PRO A 140 10.61 7.38 4.91
N LYS A 141 11.92 7.19 5.04
CA LYS A 141 12.92 8.12 4.51
C LYS A 141 13.62 7.47 3.32
N LYS A 142 13.95 8.28 2.32
CA LYS A 142 14.78 7.81 1.22
C LYS A 142 16.13 7.37 1.80
N GLU A 143 16.50 6.12 1.55
CA GLU A 143 17.86 5.67 1.89
C GLU A 143 18.86 6.46 1.05
N ARG A 144 19.84 7.04 1.70
CA ARG A 144 20.98 7.63 0.99
C ARG A 144 21.80 6.47 0.44
N PRO A 145 22.26 6.57 -0.81
CA PRO A 145 23.14 5.56 -1.38
C PRO A 145 24.45 5.46 -0.63
#